data_77401062b47ff2e819fafcb9af765dd1
#
_entry.id   77401062b47ff2e819fafcb9af765dd1
#
_cell.length_a   1.000
_cell.length_b   1.000
_cell.length_c   1.000
_cell.angle_alpha   90.00
_cell.angle_beta   90.00
_cell.angle_gamma   90.00
#
_symmetry.space_group_name_H-M   'P 1'
#
loop_
_entity.id
_entity.type
_entity.pdbx_description
1 polymer ?
#
loop_
_entity_poly.entity_id
_entity_poly.type
_entity_poly.pdbx_seq_one_letter_code
_entity_poly.pdbx_strand_id
1 'polypeptide(L)'
;MAEEPHVTETERGSRADADKDIDGWRRRIDQIDEQLMRLLNSRSACAVEIGRIKKRVGLPAYSPEREAWILERVMRENPGPLQPEAVKRVFERIIDESRRLERLVISDDEQAVLQEPIK
;
A
#
# COMPACT_ATOMS: atom_id res chain seq x y z
N MET A 1 13.13 22.54 -14.71
CA MET A 1 13.98 21.46 -14.61
C MET A 1 15.14 21.78 -13.74
N ALA A 2 15.37 20.91 -12.93
CA ALA A 2 16.51 21.09 -12.13
C ALA A 2 17.67 20.70 -12.97
N GLU A 3 18.52 21.62 -13.13
CA GLU A 3 19.71 21.33 -13.76
C GLU A 3 20.55 20.50 -12.86
N GLU A 4 21.23 19.55 -13.41
CA GLU A 4 22.17 18.76 -12.67
C GLU A 4 23.14 19.71 -12.03
N PRO A 5 23.34 19.66 -10.75
CA PRO A 5 24.30 20.53 -10.13
C PRO A 5 25.68 20.21 -10.66
N HIS A 6 26.44 21.26 -10.86
CA HIS A 6 27.80 21.08 -11.31
C HIS A 6 28.61 20.51 -10.15
N VAL A 7 29.11 19.31 -10.32
CA VAL A 7 29.81 18.59 -9.27
C VAL A 7 31.30 18.64 -9.49
N THR A 8 32.02 19.16 -8.53
CA THR A 8 33.48 19.18 -8.58
C THR A 8 34.04 17.85 -8.16
N GLU A 9 35.33 17.68 -8.29
CA GLU A 9 35.99 16.46 -7.84
C GLU A 9 35.74 16.19 -6.37
N THR A 10 35.78 17.24 -5.55
CA THR A 10 35.53 17.10 -4.13
C THR A 10 34.09 16.78 -3.86
N GLU A 11 33.17 17.43 -4.56
CA GLU A 11 31.76 17.22 -4.33
C GLU A 11 31.25 15.88 -4.82
N ARG A 12 31.86 15.28 -5.83
CA ARG A 12 31.50 13.94 -6.23
C ARG A 12 31.67 12.98 -5.10
N GLY A 13 32.59 13.35 -4.15
CA GLY A 13 32.85 12.48 -3.07
C GLY A 13 33.38 11.18 -3.58
N SER A 14 33.59 10.26 -2.70
CA SER A 14 33.97 8.94 -3.08
C SER A 14 32.68 8.13 -3.29
N ARG A 15 32.84 6.96 -3.87
CA ARG A 15 31.77 6.01 -3.97
C ARG A 15 31.25 5.68 -2.58
N ALA A 16 32.15 5.69 -1.58
CA ALA A 16 31.78 5.40 -0.21
C ALA A 16 30.85 6.44 0.37
N ASP A 17 31.05 7.72 0.03
CA ASP A 17 30.16 8.78 0.48
C ASP A 17 28.77 8.64 -0.13
N ALA A 18 28.72 8.33 -1.43
CA ALA A 18 27.44 8.08 -2.10
C ALA A 18 26.74 6.88 -1.48
N ASP A 19 27.47 5.81 -1.16
CA ASP A 19 26.89 4.64 -0.53
C ASP A 19 26.30 4.95 0.83
N LYS A 20 26.97 5.80 1.62
CA LYS A 20 26.45 6.23 2.90
C LYS A 20 25.15 7.01 2.77
N ASP A 21 25.08 7.88 1.78
CA ASP A 21 23.86 8.65 1.52
C ASP A 21 22.72 7.74 1.11
N ILE A 22 22.99 6.80 0.24
CA ILE A 22 22.00 5.82 -0.20
C ILE A 22 21.50 5.00 1.00
N ASP A 23 22.42 4.54 1.84
CA ASP A 23 22.04 3.76 3.02
C ASP A 23 21.17 4.56 3.97
N GLY A 24 21.44 5.86 4.11
CA GLY A 24 20.61 6.73 4.92
C GLY A 24 19.17 6.78 4.42
N TRP A 25 18.99 6.95 3.10
CA TRP A 25 17.66 6.97 2.52
C TRP A 25 16.98 5.61 2.59
N ARG A 26 17.73 4.54 2.44
CA ARG A 26 17.18 3.18 2.60
C ARG A 26 16.68 2.93 4.01
N ARG A 27 17.39 3.42 5.03
CA ARG A 27 16.91 3.31 6.40
C ARG A 27 15.60 4.08 6.58
N ARG A 28 15.48 5.24 5.91
CA ARG A 28 14.25 6.01 5.96
C ARG A 28 13.10 5.24 5.29
N ILE A 29 13.38 4.60 4.15
CA ILE A 29 12.40 3.76 3.46
C ILE A 29 11.97 2.61 4.37
N ASP A 30 12.92 1.97 5.06
CA ASP A 30 12.60 0.84 5.94
C ASP A 30 11.64 1.27 7.05
N GLN A 31 11.83 2.47 7.60
CA GLN A 31 10.93 3.01 8.62
C GLN A 31 9.54 3.25 8.05
N ILE A 32 9.47 3.80 6.84
CA ILE A 32 8.19 4.02 6.16
C ILE A 32 7.51 2.69 5.88
N ASP A 33 8.27 1.69 5.45
CA ASP A 33 7.72 0.36 5.16
C ASP A 33 7.10 -0.27 6.41
N GLU A 34 7.70 -0.07 7.58
CA GLU A 34 7.10 -0.53 8.82
C GLU A 34 5.74 0.10 9.05
N GLN A 35 5.63 1.41 8.80
CA GLN A 35 4.37 2.11 8.93
C GLN A 35 3.36 1.62 7.90
N LEU A 36 3.82 1.40 6.66
CA LEU A 36 2.98 0.87 5.60
C LEU A 36 2.40 -0.50 5.97
N MET A 37 3.23 -1.39 6.49
CA MET A 37 2.75 -2.71 6.91
C MET A 37 1.68 -2.60 7.97
N ARG A 38 1.87 -1.73 8.95
CA ARG A 38 0.88 -1.53 10.01
C ARG A 38 -0.42 -0.97 9.45
N LEU A 39 -0.33 0.02 8.57
CA LEU A 39 -1.51 0.62 7.97
C LEU A 39 -2.26 -0.36 7.08
N LEU A 40 -1.52 -1.13 6.27
CA LEU A 40 -2.13 -2.15 5.42
C LEU A 40 -2.87 -3.19 6.25
N ASN A 41 -2.29 -3.61 7.36
CA ASN A 41 -2.94 -4.61 8.22
C ASN A 41 -4.12 -4.02 8.98
N SER A 42 -4.05 -2.75 9.38
CA SER A 42 -5.20 -2.08 9.99
C SER A 42 -6.35 -1.97 9.00
N ARG A 43 -6.04 -1.62 7.76
CA ARG A 43 -7.04 -1.56 6.70
C ARG A 43 -7.64 -2.94 6.43
N SER A 44 -6.79 -3.97 6.42
CA SER A 44 -7.24 -5.35 6.22
C SER A 44 -8.15 -5.82 7.34
N ALA A 45 -7.87 -5.44 8.58
CA ALA A 45 -8.75 -5.75 9.71
C ALA A 45 -10.13 -5.14 9.51
N CYS A 46 -10.19 -3.92 8.97
CA CYS A 46 -11.48 -3.31 8.64
C CYS A 46 -12.21 -4.10 7.56
N ALA A 47 -11.47 -4.60 6.56
CA ALA A 47 -12.07 -5.41 5.50
C ALA A 47 -12.66 -6.70 6.05
N VAL A 48 -11.98 -7.33 7.01
CA VAL A 48 -12.52 -8.53 7.68
C VAL A 48 -13.83 -8.21 8.37
N GLU A 49 -13.91 -7.08 9.08
CA GLU A 49 -15.15 -6.70 9.77
C GLU A 49 -16.27 -6.42 8.78
N ILE A 50 -15.96 -5.75 7.67
CA ILE A 50 -16.94 -5.52 6.62
C ILE A 50 -17.42 -6.85 6.04
N GLY A 51 -16.50 -7.79 5.83
CA GLY A 51 -16.85 -9.14 5.38
C GLY A 51 -17.81 -9.84 6.32
N ARG A 52 -17.61 -9.71 7.63
CA ARG A 52 -18.49 -10.29 8.62
C ARG A 52 -19.90 -9.72 8.54
N ILE A 53 -19.98 -8.40 8.36
CA ILE A 53 -21.28 -7.73 8.20
C ILE A 53 -21.96 -8.18 6.91
N LYS A 54 -21.23 -8.22 5.81
CA LYS A 54 -21.77 -8.64 4.52
C LYS A 54 -22.28 -10.08 4.57
N LYS A 55 -21.53 -10.95 5.24
CA LYS A 55 -21.95 -12.34 5.44
C LYS A 55 -23.28 -12.40 6.20
N ARG A 56 -23.39 -11.61 7.27
CA ARG A 56 -24.57 -11.61 8.11
C ARG A 56 -25.83 -11.17 7.38
N VAL A 57 -25.69 -10.19 6.46
CA VAL A 57 -26.85 -9.62 5.75
C VAL A 57 -26.95 -10.09 4.28
N GLY A 58 -26.06 -10.97 3.86
CA GLY A 58 -26.15 -11.56 2.51
C GLY A 58 -25.67 -10.68 1.39
N LEU A 59 -24.72 -9.79 1.64
CA LEU A 59 -24.14 -8.95 0.59
C LEU A 59 -22.90 -9.60 0.01
N PRO A 60 -22.61 -9.37 -1.28
CA PRO A 60 -21.38 -9.90 -1.89
C PRO A 60 -20.17 -9.08 -1.53
N ALA A 61 -19.00 -9.70 -1.61
CA ALA A 61 -17.74 -9.00 -1.33
C ALA A 61 -17.48 -7.88 -2.33
N TYR A 62 -17.76 -8.13 -3.60
CA TYR A 62 -17.48 -7.18 -4.65
C TYR A 62 -18.44 -5.99 -4.59
N SER A 63 -17.89 -4.78 -4.55
CA SER A 63 -18.64 -3.55 -4.52
C SER A 63 -18.00 -2.58 -5.53
N PRO A 64 -18.40 -2.65 -6.80
CA PRO A 64 -17.75 -1.87 -7.86
C PRO A 64 -17.82 -0.37 -7.68
N GLU A 65 -18.93 0.15 -7.12
CA GLU A 65 -19.03 1.59 -6.89
C GLU A 65 -18.02 2.05 -5.84
N ARG A 66 -17.85 1.26 -4.79
CA ARG A 66 -16.88 1.59 -3.74
C ARG A 66 -15.45 1.53 -4.28
N GLU A 67 -15.13 0.52 -5.08
CA GLU A 67 -13.80 0.37 -5.63
C GLU A 67 -13.47 1.53 -6.58
N ALA A 68 -14.41 1.89 -7.43
CA ALA A 68 -14.24 3.03 -8.33
C ALA A 68 -14.02 4.33 -7.55
N TRP A 69 -14.80 4.52 -6.49
CA TRP A 69 -14.68 5.71 -5.65
C TRP A 69 -13.28 5.82 -5.01
N ILE A 70 -12.76 4.69 -4.52
CA ILE A 70 -11.42 4.69 -3.91
C ILE A 70 -10.36 5.08 -4.93
N LEU A 71 -10.41 4.47 -6.13
CA LEU A 71 -9.40 4.74 -7.15
C LEU A 71 -9.43 6.19 -7.62
N GLU A 72 -10.62 6.73 -7.80
CA GLU A 72 -10.75 8.13 -8.17
C GLU A 72 -10.21 9.06 -7.08
N ARG A 73 -10.53 8.75 -5.84
CA ARG A 73 -10.08 9.55 -4.70
C ARG A 73 -8.55 9.57 -4.58
N VAL A 74 -7.90 8.39 -4.68
CA VAL A 74 -6.45 8.35 -4.50
C VAL A 74 -5.72 9.04 -5.64
N MET A 75 -6.27 9.01 -6.85
CA MET A 75 -5.68 9.74 -7.96
C MET A 75 -5.82 11.25 -7.76
N ARG A 76 -7.00 11.69 -7.30
CA ARG A 76 -7.28 13.10 -7.11
C ARG A 76 -6.49 13.69 -5.94
N GLU A 77 -6.37 12.95 -4.85
CA GLU A 77 -5.74 13.45 -3.63
C GLU A 77 -4.25 13.12 -3.53
N ASN A 78 -3.72 12.45 -4.52
CA ASN A 78 -2.31 12.06 -4.53
C ASN A 78 -1.39 13.30 -4.56
N PRO A 79 -0.52 13.47 -3.56
CA PRO A 79 0.33 14.65 -3.51
C PRO A 79 1.62 14.53 -4.33
N GLY A 80 1.91 13.38 -4.90
CA GLY A 80 3.19 13.15 -5.53
C GLY A 80 4.26 12.81 -4.51
N PRO A 81 5.44 12.42 -4.94
CA PRO A 81 5.96 12.38 -6.32
C PRO A 81 5.47 11.23 -7.19
N LEU A 82 4.69 10.27 -6.65
CA LEU A 82 4.11 9.24 -7.51
C LEU A 82 3.13 9.87 -8.49
N GLN A 83 3.13 9.37 -9.71
CA GLN A 83 2.12 9.80 -10.68
C GLN A 83 0.76 9.20 -10.30
N PRO A 84 -0.35 9.87 -10.63
CA PRO A 84 -1.67 9.36 -10.28
C PRO A 84 -1.92 7.92 -10.76
N GLU A 85 -1.45 7.59 -11.96
CA GLU A 85 -1.64 6.25 -12.49
C GLU A 85 -0.85 5.20 -11.70
N ALA A 86 0.30 5.58 -11.15
CA ALA A 86 1.08 4.68 -10.31
C ALA A 86 0.37 4.42 -8.99
N VAL A 87 -0.17 5.47 -8.37
CA VAL A 87 -0.95 5.33 -7.15
C VAL A 87 -2.17 4.45 -7.39
N LYS A 88 -2.83 4.64 -8.53
CA LYS A 88 -3.98 3.82 -8.91
C LYS A 88 -3.60 2.34 -8.94
N ARG A 89 -2.47 1.99 -9.59
CA ARG A 89 -2.04 0.59 -9.67
C ARG A 89 -1.78 -0.02 -8.31
N VAL A 90 -1.17 0.75 -7.41
CA VAL A 90 -0.92 0.27 -6.05
C VAL A 90 -2.23 0.00 -5.32
N PHE A 91 -3.17 0.94 -5.43
CA PHE A 91 -4.46 0.78 -4.75
C PHE A 91 -5.33 -0.30 -5.38
N GLU A 92 -5.20 -0.55 -6.66
CA GLU A 92 -5.87 -1.69 -7.28
C GLU A 92 -5.47 -2.99 -6.60
N ARG A 93 -4.17 -3.13 -6.29
CA ARG A 93 -3.71 -4.33 -5.61
C ARG A 93 -4.20 -4.38 -4.16
N ILE A 94 -4.18 -3.25 -3.46
CA ILE A 94 -4.70 -3.18 -2.09
C ILE A 94 -6.17 -3.56 -2.05
N ILE A 95 -6.95 -3.05 -2.99
CA ILE A 95 -8.38 -3.34 -3.10
C ILE A 95 -8.59 -4.82 -3.37
N ASP A 96 -7.80 -5.40 -4.28
CA ASP A 96 -7.89 -6.83 -4.59
C ASP A 96 -7.67 -7.69 -3.35
N GLU A 97 -6.67 -7.37 -2.54
CA GLU A 97 -6.40 -8.11 -1.33
C GLU A 97 -7.51 -7.95 -0.29
N SER A 98 -8.08 -6.76 -0.18
CA SER A 98 -9.21 -6.52 0.73
C SER A 98 -10.44 -7.33 0.31
N ARG A 99 -10.73 -7.36 -1.00
CA ARG A 99 -11.85 -8.14 -1.51
C ARG A 99 -11.65 -9.64 -1.28
N ARG A 100 -10.40 -10.08 -1.41
CA ARG A 100 -10.06 -11.48 -1.12
C ARG A 100 -10.37 -11.85 0.33
N LEU A 101 -9.99 -10.98 1.28
CA LEU A 101 -10.27 -11.19 2.69
C LEU A 101 -11.77 -11.23 2.96
N GLU A 102 -12.53 -10.30 2.37
CA GLU A 102 -13.98 -10.31 2.53
C GLU A 102 -14.60 -11.59 1.98
N ARG A 103 -14.11 -12.07 0.83
CA ARG A 103 -14.60 -13.31 0.26
C ARG A 103 -14.34 -14.51 1.17
N LEU A 104 -13.16 -14.57 1.77
CA LEU A 104 -12.84 -15.67 2.69
C LEU A 104 -13.77 -15.67 3.89
N VAL A 105 -14.04 -14.50 4.43
CA VAL A 105 -14.97 -14.39 5.57
C VAL A 105 -16.37 -14.79 5.17
N ILE A 106 -16.85 -14.29 4.03
CA ILE A 106 -18.21 -14.57 3.56
C ILE A 106 -18.40 -16.06 3.27
N SER A 107 -17.35 -16.73 2.78
CA SER A 107 -17.44 -18.16 2.45
C SER A 107 -17.19 -19.09 3.63
N ASP A 108 -17.17 -18.56 4.85
CA ASP A 108 -16.91 -19.32 6.06
C ASP A 108 -15.47 -19.81 6.19
N ASP A 109 -14.54 -19.24 5.44
CA ASP A 109 -13.12 -19.57 5.55
C ASP A 109 -12.39 -18.62 6.50
N GLU A 110 -13.13 -18.14 7.52
CA GLU A 110 -12.56 -17.20 8.48
C GLU A 110 -11.35 -17.79 9.20
N GLN A 111 -11.38 -19.10 9.44
CA GLN A 111 -10.27 -19.79 10.06
C GLN A 111 -8.99 -19.64 9.23
N ALA A 112 -9.10 -19.72 7.90
CA ALA A 112 -7.97 -19.55 7.02
C ALA A 112 -7.42 -18.12 7.08
N VAL A 113 -8.29 -17.12 7.23
CA VAL A 113 -7.87 -15.73 7.39
C VAL A 113 -7.04 -15.55 8.64
N LEU A 114 -7.54 -16.12 9.76
CA LEU A 114 -6.88 -15.97 11.06
C LEU A 114 -5.59 -16.75 11.15
N GLN A 115 -5.44 -17.80 10.35
CA GLN A 115 -4.26 -18.65 10.37
C GLN A 115 -3.26 -18.32 9.29
N GLU A 116 -3.53 -17.32 8.47
CA GLU A 116 -2.57 -16.92 7.47
C GLU A 116 -1.31 -16.43 8.16
N PRO A 117 -0.13 -16.95 7.74
CA PRO A 117 1.10 -16.57 8.43
C PRO A 117 1.43 -15.12 8.17
N ILE A 118 1.89 -14.48 9.22
CA ILE A 118 2.41 -13.13 9.11
C ILE A 118 3.87 -13.30 8.75
N LYS A 119 4.25 -12.82 7.60
CA LYS A 119 5.63 -12.97 7.14
C LYS A 119 6.40 -11.72 7.21
#